data_d78d6a3382d7e18936ec4ee73c598891
#
_entry.id   d78d6a3382d7e18936ec4ee73c598891
#
_cell.length_a   1.000
_cell.length_b   1.000
_cell.length_c   1.000
_cell.angle_alpha   90.00
_cell.angle_beta   90.00
_cell.angle_gamma   90.00
#
_symmetry.space_group_name_H-M   'P 1'
#
loop_
_entity.id
_entity.type
_entity.pdbx_description
1 polymer ?
#
loop_
_entity_poly.entity_id
_entity_poly.type
_entity_poly.pdbx_seq_one_letter_code
_entity_poly.pdbx_strand_id
1 'polypeptide(L)' 'MILPGALHISLVQAMVVPNVQVGAQNLSSHPAGAFTGEVAAEHLRDYGINWALIGHSQRRLLFGETQETCAEKVKLARA' A
#
# COMPACT_ATOMS: atom_id res chain seq x y z
N MET A 1 -0.71 -8.12 -12.35
CA MET A 1 -0.82 -7.67 -10.94
C MET A 1 -2.18 -7.05 -10.70
N ILE A 2 -2.77 -7.31 -9.55
CA ILE A 2 -4.06 -6.74 -9.15
C ILE A 2 -3.86 -5.90 -7.90
N LEU A 3 -4.44 -4.69 -7.88
CA LEU A 3 -4.33 -3.75 -6.76
C LEU A 3 -5.73 -3.44 -6.22
N PRO A 4 -6.31 -4.33 -5.41
CA PRO A 4 -7.66 -4.13 -4.86
C PRO A 4 -7.65 -3.05 -3.77
N GLY A 5 -8.84 -2.55 -3.42
CA GLY A 5 -8.98 -1.69 -2.24
C GLY A 5 -8.57 -2.44 -0.97
N ALA A 6 -8.14 -1.70 0.04
CA ALA A 6 -7.55 -2.29 1.26
C ALA A 6 -8.48 -3.33 1.92
N LEU A 7 -9.78 -3.07 1.93
CA LEU A 7 -10.75 -3.98 2.57
C LEU A 7 -10.92 -5.31 1.82
N HIS A 8 -10.42 -5.41 0.60
CA HIS A 8 -10.60 -6.61 -0.23
C HIS A 8 -9.29 -7.36 -0.49
N ILE A 9 -8.15 -6.89 0.04
CA ILE A 9 -6.85 -7.49 -0.22
C ILE A 9 -6.84 -8.99 0.13
N SER A 10 -7.23 -9.34 1.35
CA SER A 10 -7.19 -10.73 1.80
C SER A 10 -8.13 -11.62 1.00
N LEU A 11 -9.31 -11.11 0.64
CA LEU A 11 -10.26 -11.85 -0.17
C LEU A 11 -9.69 -12.14 -1.56
N VAL A 12 -9.12 -11.12 -2.20
CA VAL A 12 -8.54 -11.27 -3.54
C VAL A 12 -7.33 -12.20 -3.50
N GLN A 13 -6.49 -12.13 -2.46
CA GLN A 13 -5.36 -13.06 -2.29
C GLN A 13 -5.81 -14.52 -2.29
N ALA A 14 -6.95 -14.80 -1.64
CA ALA A 14 -7.47 -16.17 -1.55
C ALA A 14 -8.06 -16.67 -2.87
N MET A 15 -8.38 -15.79 -3.80
CA MET A 15 -9.11 -16.10 -5.02
C MET A 15 -8.23 -16.13 -6.28
N VAL A 16 -7.07 -15.46 -6.27
CA VAL A 16 -6.23 -15.36 -7.46
C VAL A 16 -5.42 -16.65 -7.68
N VAL A 17 -5.05 -16.89 -8.93
CA VAL A 17 -4.17 -18.00 -9.27
C VAL A 17 -2.73 -17.66 -8.85
N PRO A 18 -1.86 -18.69 -8.63
CA PRO A 18 -0.53 -18.47 -8.04
C PRO A 18 0.40 -17.52 -8.81
N ASN A 19 0.22 -17.36 -10.10
CA ASN A 19 1.08 -16.52 -10.93
C ASN A 19 0.58 -15.07 -11.01
N VAL A 20 -0.49 -14.70 -10.30
CA VAL A 20 -1.00 -13.33 -10.25
C VAL A 20 -0.59 -12.69 -8.92
N GLN A 21 0.11 -11.57 -8.99
CA GLN A 21 0.52 -10.82 -7.82
C GLN A 21 -0.60 -9.91 -7.33
N VAL A 22 -0.73 -9.80 -6.01
CA VAL A 22 -1.66 -8.86 -5.37
C VAL A 22 -0.85 -7.80 -4.65
N GLY A 23 -1.18 -6.54 -4.87
CA GLY A 23 -0.51 -5.42 -4.23
C GLY A 23 -1.49 -4.46 -3.57
N ALA A 24 -0.98 -3.46 -2.89
CA ALA A 24 -1.78 -2.42 -2.24
C ALA A 24 -1.84 -1.18 -3.12
N GLN A 25 -2.98 -0.48 -3.07
CA GLN A 25 -3.17 0.77 -3.83
C GLN A 25 -2.39 1.93 -3.23
N ASN A 26 -1.97 1.83 -1.98
CA ASN A 26 -1.30 2.90 -1.26
C ASN A 26 -0.65 2.30 -0.01
N LEU A 27 0.25 3.06 0.62
CA LEU A 27 0.73 2.73 1.96
C LEU A 27 1.00 4.03 2.72
N SER A 28 1.16 3.91 4.05
CA SER A 28 1.37 5.05 4.92
C SER A 28 2.79 5.64 4.77
N SER A 29 2.91 6.94 5.01
CA SER A 29 4.21 7.61 5.16
C SER A 29 4.73 7.51 6.60
N HIS A 30 4.05 6.76 7.45
CA HIS A 30 4.41 6.53 8.85
C HIS A 30 4.62 5.04 9.10
N PRO A 31 5.51 4.65 10.05
CA PRO A 31 5.62 3.27 10.46
C PRO A 31 4.35 2.82 11.20
N ALA A 32 4.28 1.53 11.54
CA ALA A 32 3.17 1.03 12.34
C ALA A 32 3.08 1.77 13.66
N GLY A 33 1.86 2.12 14.07
CA GLY A 33 1.63 2.90 15.29
C GLY A 33 0.24 3.50 15.32
N ALA A 34 0.07 4.52 16.13
CA ALA A 34 -1.22 5.18 16.35
C ALA A 34 -1.52 6.20 15.23
N PHE A 35 -1.64 5.72 14.00
CA PHE A 35 -1.95 6.54 12.83
C PHE A 35 -3.27 6.06 12.23
N THR A 36 -4.35 6.44 12.86
CA THR A 36 -5.70 5.99 12.53
C THR A 36 -6.01 6.14 11.03
N GLY A 37 -6.48 5.05 10.42
CA GLY A 37 -6.84 5.03 9.00
C GLY A 37 -5.69 4.71 8.06
N GLU A 38 -4.45 4.65 8.56
CA GLU A 38 -3.27 4.39 7.74
C GLU A 38 -2.96 2.89 7.65
N VAL A 39 -2.45 2.48 6.48
CA VAL A 39 -2.03 1.10 6.25
C VAL A 39 -0.50 1.10 6.14
N ALA A 40 0.17 0.62 7.17
CA ALA A 40 1.63 0.63 7.25
C ALA A 40 2.25 -0.47 6.37
N ALA A 41 3.47 -0.23 5.87
CA ALA A 41 4.21 -1.21 5.09
C ALA A 41 4.42 -2.52 5.86
N GLU A 42 4.67 -2.44 7.17
CA GLU A 42 4.85 -3.62 8.03
C GLU A 42 3.61 -4.50 8.06
N HIS A 43 2.41 -3.90 8.12
CA HIS A 43 1.16 -4.65 8.13
C HIS A 43 0.90 -5.33 6.78
N LEU A 44 1.24 -4.67 5.68
CA LEU A 44 1.13 -5.29 4.35
C LEU A 44 2.08 -6.47 4.22
N ARG A 45 3.29 -6.34 4.75
CA ARG A 45 4.28 -7.41 4.73
C ARG A 45 3.79 -8.63 5.51
N ASP A 46 3.15 -8.41 6.66
CA ASP A 46 2.55 -9.49 7.46
C ASP A 46 1.47 -10.25 6.69
N TYR A 47 0.77 -9.58 5.77
CA TYR A 47 -0.22 -10.20 4.89
C TYR A 47 0.40 -10.88 3.68
N GLY A 48 1.73 -10.84 3.54
CA GLY A 48 2.41 -11.37 2.37
C GLY A 48 2.28 -10.50 1.13
N ILE A 49 1.94 -9.24 1.31
CA ILE A 49 1.86 -8.27 0.20
C ILE A 49 3.23 -7.66 -0.03
N ASN A 50 3.78 -7.84 -1.22
CA ASN A 50 5.12 -7.38 -1.57
C ASN A 50 5.13 -6.22 -2.58
N TRP A 51 3.97 -5.71 -2.94
CA TRP A 51 3.82 -4.66 -3.94
C TRP A 51 2.88 -3.59 -3.43
N ALA A 52 3.22 -2.33 -3.68
CA ALA A 52 2.35 -1.19 -3.34
C ALA A 52 2.51 -0.10 -4.40
N LEU A 53 1.41 0.57 -4.72
CA LEU A 53 1.41 1.74 -5.59
C LEU A 53 1.60 2.98 -4.73
N ILE A 54 2.55 3.83 -5.08
CA ILE A 54 2.86 5.05 -4.35
C ILE A 54 2.74 6.25 -5.29
N GLY A 55 2.12 7.32 -4.82
CA GLY A 55 2.08 8.57 -5.56
C GLY A 55 1.21 8.56 -6.80
N HIS A 56 0.15 7.76 -6.80
CA HIS A 56 -0.81 7.78 -7.91
C HIS A 56 -1.35 9.20 -8.10
N SER A 57 -1.61 9.59 -9.36
CA SER A 57 -2.07 10.95 -9.68
C SER A 57 -3.30 11.36 -8.88
N GLN A 58 -4.22 10.44 -8.62
CA GLN A 58 -5.40 10.72 -7.80
C GLN A 58 -5.01 11.11 -6.37
N ARG A 59 -4.00 10.46 -5.78
CA ARG A 59 -3.52 10.78 -4.45
C ARG A 59 -2.91 12.17 -4.40
N ARG A 60 -2.15 12.54 -5.43
CA ARG A 60 -1.51 13.85 -5.51
C ARG A 60 -2.53 14.96 -5.70
N LEU A 61 -3.55 14.75 -6.53
CA LEU A 61 -4.55 15.77 -6.86
C LEU A 61 -5.64 15.91 -5.80
N LEU A 62 -6.14 14.78 -5.27
CA LEU A 62 -7.31 14.78 -4.40
C LEU A 62 -6.96 14.77 -2.91
N PHE A 63 -5.81 14.24 -2.54
CA PHE A 63 -5.43 14.06 -1.14
C PHE A 63 -4.14 14.82 -0.75
N GLY A 64 -3.66 15.67 -1.63
CA GLY A 64 -2.55 16.56 -1.31
C GLY A 64 -1.20 15.89 -1.12
N GLU A 65 -1.00 14.70 -1.70
CA GLU A 65 0.24 13.99 -1.55
C GLU A 65 1.36 14.69 -2.30
N THR A 66 2.48 14.94 -1.61
CA THR A 66 3.63 15.66 -2.16
C THR A 66 4.74 14.70 -2.56
N GLN A 67 5.75 15.23 -3.27
CA GLN A 67 6.94 14.45 -3.63
C GLN A 67 7.67 13.96 -2.38
N GLU A 68 7.75 14.79 -1.34
CA GLU A 68 8.38 14.44 -0.07
C GLU A 68 7.65 13.29 0.62
N THR A 69 6.32 13.36 0.66
CA THR A 69 5.49 12.29 1.23
C THR A 69 5.68 10.98 0.47
N CYS A 70 5.71 11.03 -0.86
CA CYS A 70 5.95 9.85 -1.67
C CYS A 70 7.33 9.25 -1.42
N ALA A 71 8.35 10.09 -1.24
CA ALA A 71 9.71 9.64 -0.93
C ALA A 71 9.75 8.90 0.42
N GLU A 72 9.05 9.40 1.44
CA GLU A 72 8.95 8.73 2.74
C GLU A 72 8.28 7.36 2.61
N LYS A 73 7.24 7.26 1.80
CA LYS A 73 6.56 5.98 1.56
C LYS A 73 7.50 4.96 0.90
N VAL A 74 8.27 5.38 -0.08
CA VAL A 74 9.25 4.51 -0.74
C VAL A 74 10.28 4.02 0.26
N LYS A 75 10.77 4.91 1.12
CA LYS A 75 11.75 4.59 2.15
C LYS A 75 11.22 3.52 3.11
N LEU A 76 9.99 3.67 3.57
CA LEU A 76 9.36 2.70 4.47
C LEU A 76 9.08 1.37 3.77
N ALA A 77 8.70 1.40 2.51
CA ALA A 77 8.45 0.19 1.73
C ALA A 77 9.72 -0.64 1.54
N ARG A 78 10.88 -0.01 1.47
CA ARG A 78 12.16 -0.67 1.24
C ARG A 78 12.83 -1.17 2.51
N ALA A 79 12.35 -0.76 3.65
CA ALA A 79 12.95 -1.12 4.93
C ALA A 79 12.73 -2.59 5.30
#